data_7b7c2f2809fa9309f0044421ed01c500
#
_entry.id   7b7c2f2809fa9309f0044421ed01c500
#
_cell.length_a   1.000
_cell.length_b   1.000
_cell.length_c   1.000
_cell.angle_alpha   90.00
_cell.angle_beta   90.00
_cell.angle_gamma   90.00
#
_symmetry.space_group_name_H-M   'P 1'
#
loop_
_entity.id
_entity.type
_entity.pdbx_description
1 polymer ?
#
loop_
_entity_poly.entity_id
_entity_poly.type
_entity_poly.pdbx_seq_one_letter_code
_entity_poly.pdbx_strand_id
1 'polypeptide(L)'
;MHRVYCADILLKSESPMNDFASMFEKATGHKRPHDYQSRLACGERQDKPEAEWFCGGTDCASRLISVPTGMGKTAAVTLAWLWNRVALGNGKWPRRLVYCLPMRTLVEQTRDEIQGWLQKLAEAYPDNEDLQRLAAHSPIILMGGVENDDLRREWDVYPEKPAILIGTQDMLLSRALNRGYGMSRARWPMHFALLNNDCLWVMDEVQLMGAGVGTAAQLEAFRNEFKTFPSCLSGLPSTTWYLSATANLDRLKTREWRNKERHATFIFELSADEKKTAVVCAKKTLDLRPNKKMEDCVGEIIQRHDALAAGKPLCSSLVICNTVKRAVALYNAIVNELTDKENKPQVLLLHSRFRRYERREQRNNLGKPIPPAGRIIVATQVIEAGVDISNAILWTEVA
;
A
#
# COMPACT_ATOMS: atom_id res chain seq x y z
N MET A 1 3.62 -58.96 7.93
CA MET A 1 3.35 -58.27 9.23
C MET A 1 4.21 -57.03 9.28
N HIS A 2 3.68 -55.87 9.06
CA HIS A 2 3.64 -54.65 9.82
C HIS A 2 3.07 -53.55 8.98
N ARG A 3 1.74 -53.42 9.07
CA ARG A 3 1.06 -52.10 8.83
C ARG A 3 1.21 -51.31 10.12
N VAL A 4 1.95 -50.25 10.12
CA VAL A 4 1.93 -49.28 11.19
C VAL A 4 1.73 -47.88 10.61
N TYR A 5 0.56 -47.40 10.78
CA TYR A 5 0.11 -46.03 11.15
C TYR A 5 0.68 -44.82 10.39
N CYS A 6 -0.03 -44.43 9.35
CA CYS A 6 -0.14 -43.07 8.88
C CYS A 6 -1.56 -42.53 9.24
N ALA A 7 -1.93 -42.57 10.50
CA ALA A 7 -3.26 -42.13 10.94
C ALA A 7 -3.26 -41.05 12.02
N ASP A 8 -2.12 -40.40 12.29
CA ASP A 8 -2.04 -39.40 13.39
C ASP A 8 -1.48 -38.02 12.96
N ILE A 9 -1.76 -37.57 11.72
CA ILE A 9 -1.43 -36.18 11.31
C ILE A 9 -2.70 -35.37 11.01
N LEU A 10 -3.85 -35.78 11.45
CA LEU A 10 -5.13 -35.10 11.22
C LEU A 10 -5.82 -34.58 12.50
N LEU A 11 -5.06 -34.27 13.52
CA LEU A 11 -5.53 -33.40 14.62
C LEU A 11 -4.63 -32.16 14.67
N LYS A 12 -4.54 -31.43 13.56
CA LYS A 12 -4.28 -30.00 13.65
C LYS A 12 -5.54 -29.38 14.26
N SER A 13 -5.39 -28.87 15.49
CA SER A 13 -6.34 -27.94 16.11
C SER A 13 -6.93 -27.05 15.03
N GLU A 14 -8.23 -26.97 14.96
CA GLU A 14 -8.94 -26.01 14.10
C GLU A 14 -8.33 -24.64 14.35
N SER A 15 -7.59 -24.14 13.36
CA SER A 15 -7.07 -22.78 13.40
C SER A 15 -8.29 -21.88 13.48
N PRO A 16 -8.38 -20.94 14.44
CA PRO A 16 -9.54 -20.06 14.58
C PRO A 16 -9.75 -19.14 13.37
N MET A 17 -8.81 -19.14 12.41
CA MET A 17 -8.95 -18.47 11.11
C MET A 17 -9.47 -19.45 10.06
N ASN A 18 -10.78 -19.59 9.94
CA ASN A 18 -11.40 -20.59 9.08
C ASN A 18 -11.44 -20.21 7.61
N ASP A 19 -11.47 -18.91 7.29
CA ASP A 19 -11.50 -18.40 5.93
C ASP A 19 -10.89 -16.99 5.82
N PHE A 20 -10.44 -16.64 4.61
CA PHE A 20 -9.86 -15.34 4.31
C PHE A 20 -10.85 -14.18 4.43
N ALA A 21 -12.13 -14.38 4.09
CA ALA A 21 -13.12 -13.33 4.15
C ALA A 21 -13.39 -12.88 5.59
N SER A 22 -13.48 -13.84 6.53
CA SER A 22 -13.61 -13.56 7.96
C SER A 22 -12.38 -12.82 8.50
N MET A 23 -11.17 -13.26 8.14
CA MET A 23 -9.93 -12.55 8.52
C MET A 23 -9.91 -11.13 7.95
N PHE A 24 -10.32 -10.95 6.68
CA PHE A 24 -10.38 -9.66 6.02
C PHE A 24 -11.37 -8.71 6.70
N GLU A 25 -12.57 -9.20 7.04
CA GLU A 25 -13.58 -8.42 7.77
C GLU A 25 -13.07 -7.95 9.13
N LYS A 26 -12.47 -8.84 9.91
CA LYS A 26 -11.89 -8.51 11.22
C LYS A 26 -10.78 -7.46 11.13
N ALA A 27 -9.92 -7.56 10.12
CA ALA A 27 -8.85 -6.59 9.91
C ALA A 27 -9.37 -5.23 9.46
N THR A 28 -10.19 -5.20 8.41
CA THR A 28 -10.56 -3.97 7.70
C THR A 28 -11.91 -3.37 8.12
N GLY A 29 -12.81 -4.18 8.67
CA GLY A 29 -14.20 -3.82 8.95
C GLY A 29 -15.12 -3.92 7.72
N HIS A 30 -14.60 -4.26 6.54
CA HIS A 30 -15.40 -4.48 5.34
C HIS A 30 -15.88 -5.92 5.28
N LYS A 31 -17.19 -6.13 5.08
CA LYS A 31 -17.84 -7.45 5.11
C LYS A 31 -17.27 -8.47 4.13
N ARG A 32 -16.79 -8.03 2.98
CA ARG A 32 -16.22 -8.93 1.96
C ARG A 32 -15.03 -8.27 1.24
N PRO A 33 -13.99 -9.03 0.94
CA PRO A 33 -12.92 -8.59 0.05
C PRO A 33 -13.45 -8.46 -1.38
N HIS A 34 -12.82 -7.59 -2.18
CA HIS A 34 -13.00 -7.61 -3.62
C HIS A 34 -12.55 -8.95 -4.22
N ASP A 35 -13.08 -9.31 -5.37
CA ASP A 35 -12.75 -10.57 -6.04
C ASP A 35 -11.24 -10.72 -6.27
N TYR A 36 -10.59 -9.68 -6.77
CA TYR A 36 -9.15 -9.69 -7.00
C TYR A 36 -8.33 -9.90 -5.71
N GLN A 37 -8.79 -9.38 -4.55
CA GLN A 37 -8.13 -9.56 -3.25
C GLN A 37 -8.19 -11.03 -2.82
N SER A 38 -9.36 -11.65 -3.02
CA SER A 38 -9.54 -13.09 -2.74
C SER A 38 -8.70 -13.96 -3.67
N ARG A 39 -8.62 -13.62 -4.96
CA ARG A 39 -7.79 -14.34 -5.94
C ARG A 39 -6.29 -14.24 -5.61
N LEU A 40 -5.81 -13.09 -5.11
CA LEU A 40 -4.44 -12.94 -4.64
C LEU A 40 -4.12 -13.78 -3.41
N ALA A 41 -5.08 -13.94 -2.50
CA ALA A 41 -4.91 -14.68 -1.25
C ALA A 41 -5.12 -16.19 -1.41
N CYS A 42 -6.18 -16.59 -2.12
CA CYS A 42 -6.70 -17.96 -2.17
C CYS A 42 -6.58 -18.64 -3.55
N GLY A 43 -6.10 -17.90 -4.57
CA GLY A 43 -6.02 -18.37 -5.95
C GLY A 43 -7.30 -18.19 -6.75
N GLU A 44 -7.28 -18.65 -8.02
CA GLU A 44 -8.42 -18.49 -8.92
C GLU A 44 -9.62 -19.34 -8.45
N ARG A 45 -10.83 -18.85 -8.71
CA ARG A 45 -12.08 -19.50 -8.29
C ARG A 45 -12.61 -20.55 -9.26
N GLN A 46 -12.16 -20.50 -10.52
CA GLN A 46 -12.75 -21.23 -11.64
C GLN A 46 -12.89 -22.74 -11.43
N ASP A 47 -12.02 -23.31 -10.59
CA ASP A 47 -11.98 -24.75 -10.34
C ASP A 47 -12.43 -25.15 -8.92
N LYS A 48 -13.07 -24.21 -8.16
CA LYS A 48 -13.41 -24.44 -6.76
C LYS A 48 -14.93 -24.26 -6.51
N PRO A 49 -15.55 -25.11 -5.68
CA PRO A 49 -16.90 -24.86 -5.15
C PRO A 49 -16.96 -23.51 -4.40
N GLU A 50 -18.13 -22.86 -4.41
CA GLU A 50 -18.31 -21.55 -3.75
C GLU A 50 -17.90 -21.57 -2.27
N ALA A 51 -18.16 -22.66 -1.57
CA ALA A 51 -17.77 -22.85 -0.17
C ALA A 51 -16.25 -22.81 0.06
N GLU A 52 -15.44 -23.04 -0.96
CA GLU A 52 -13.97 -23.05 -0.88
C GLU A 52 -13.29 -21.79 -1.41
N TRP A 53 -14.05 -20.81 -1.88
CA TRP A 53 -13.48 -19.59 -2.50
C TRP A 53 -12.58 -18.79 -1.56
N PHE A 54 -12.79 -18.87 -0.27
CA PHE A 54 -12.02 -18.15 0.74
C PHE A 54 -11.15 -19.07 1.58
N CYS A 55 -11.13 -20.36 1.25
CA CYS A 55 -10.34 -21.37 1.93
C CYS A 55 -9.10 -21.76 1.09
N GLY A 56 -8.08 -22.23 1.80
CA GLY A 56 -6.81 -22.59 1.17
C GLY A 56 -5.94 -21.40 0.83
N GLY A 57 -4.79 -21.66 0.26
CA GLY A 57 -3.79 -20.67 -0.09
C GLY A 57 -3.34 -20.82 -1.55
N THR A 58 -2.41 -19.97 -1.96
CA THR A 58 -1.84 -19.95 -3.30
C THR A 58 -0.31 -19.90 -3.23
N ASP A 59 0.36 -20.06 -4.34
CA ASP A 59 1.81 -19.90 -4.44
C ASP A 59 2.17 -18.42 -4.60
N CYS A 60 3.26 -18.00 -3.95
CA CYS A 60 3.78 -16.66 -4.07
C CYS A 60 4.69 -16.55 -5.29
N ALA A 61 4.20 -15.93 -6.36
CA ALA A 61 4.96 -15.66 -7.58
C ALA A 61 5.08 -14.16 -7.82
N SER A 62 6.14 -13.72 -8.49
CA SER A 62 6.30 -12.29 -8.87
C SER A 62 5.20 -11.87 -9.83
N ARG A 63 4.63 -10.66 -9.60
CA ARG A 63 3.48 -10.16 -10.37
C ARG A 63 3.52 -8.64 -10.56
N LEU A 64 2.96 -8.17 -11.66
CA LEU A 64 2.50 -6.79 -11.83
C LEU A 64 1.00 -6.74 -11.55
N ILE A 65 0.62 -6.10 -10.47
CA ILE A 65 -0.76 -5.96 -10.04
C ILE A 65 -1.28 -4.61 -10.55
N SER A 66 -2.10 -4.68 -11.62
CA SER A 66 -2.70 -3.51 -12.27
C SER A 66 -4.12 -3.33 -11.77
N VAL A 67 -4.27 -2.51 -10.73
CA VAL A 67 -5.56 -2.23 -10.09
C VAL A 67 -5.68 -0.73 -9.83
N PRO A 68 -6.81 -0.09 -10.17
CA PRO A 68 -7.03 1.33 -9.93
C PRO A 68 -6.82 1.74 -8.47
N THR A 69 -6.58 3.03 -8.25
CA THR A 69 -6.54 3.61 -6.89
C THR A 69 -7.91 3.48 -6.21
N GLY A 70 -7.92 3.40 -4.87
CA GLY A 70 -9.17 3.27 -4.10
C GLY A 70 -9.76 1.86 -4.02
N MET A 71 -9.11 0.86 -4.63
CA MET A 71 -9.57 -0.54 -4.59
C MET A 71 -8.93 -1.36 -3.44
N GLY A 72 -8.23 -0.72 -2.51
CA GLY A 72 -7.63 -1.40 -1.35
C GLY A 72 -6.43 -2.30 -1.68
N LYS A 73 -5.49 -1.82 -2.52
CA LYS A 73 -4.26 -2.56 -2.88
C LYS A 73 -3.42 -2.96 -1.67
N THR A 74 -3.23 -2.04 -0.72
CA THR A 74 -2.46 -2.29 0.51
C THR A 74 -3.05 -3.43 1.31
N ALA A 75 -4.38 -3.45 1.50
CA ALA A 75 -5.08 -4.54 2.17
C ALA A 75 -4.95 -5.86 1.40
N ALA A 76 -5.12 -5.83 0.07
CA ALA A 76 -4.97 -7.02 -0.77
C ALA A 76 -3.64 -7.73 -0.55
N VAL A 77 -2.54 -6.97 -0.60
CA VAL A 77 -1.18 -7.51 -0.48
C VAL A 77 -0.86 -7.97 0.94
N THR A 78 -1.12 -7.09 1.90
CA THR A 78 -0.78 -7.37 3.31
C THR A 78 -1.58 -8.55 3.86
N LEU A 79 -2.90 -8.57 3.59
CA LEU A 79 -3.76 -9.63 4.09
C LEU A 79 -3.56 -10.96 3.34
N ALA A 80 -3.24 -10.93 2.03
CA ALA A 80 -2.84 -12.14 1.30
C ALA A 80 -1.56 -12.75 1.90
N TRP A 81 -0.57 -11.92 2.27
CA TRP A 81 0.65 -12.40 2.92
C TRP A 81 0.35 -12.94 4.32
N LEU A 82 -0.41 -12.22 5.17
CA LEU A 82 -0.81 -12.68 6.50
C LEU A 82 -1.59 -14.00 6.43
N TRP A 83 -2.53 -14.11 5.49
CA TRP A 83 -3.30 -15.33 5.28
C TRP A 83 -2.41 -16.52 4.97
N ASN A 84 -1.61 -16.41 3.92
CA ASN A 84 -0.80 -17.55 3.48
C ASN A 84 0.35 -17.85 4.45
N ARG A 85 1.11 -16.82 4.88
CA ARG A 85 2.30 -17.06 5.69
C ARG A 85 1.98 -17.32 7.15
N VAL A 86 1.03 -16.58 7.73
CA VAL A 86 0.76 -16.61 9.18
C VAL A 86 -0.40 -17.53 9.51
N ALA A 87 -1.57 -17.36 8.85
CA ALA A 87 -2.74 -18.16 9.14
C ALA A 87 -2.59 -19.62 8.69
N LEU A 88 -2.15 -19.83 7.44
CA LEU A 88 -2.00 -21.16 6.86
C LEU A 88 -0.62 -21.80 7.11
N GLY A 89 0.35 -21.04 7.59
CA GLY A 89 1.72 -21.51 7.75
C GLY A 89 2.37 -22.00 6.43
N ASN A 90 1.94 -21.43 5.29
CA ASN A 90 2.39 -21.87 3.97
C ASN A 90 3.88 -21.57 3.77
N GLY A 91 4.69 -22.62 3.79
CA GLY A 91 6.14 -22.53 3.63
C GLY A 91 6.61 -22.00 2.28
N LYS A 92 5.75 -21.94 1.25
CA LYS A 92 6.07 -21.36 -0.07
C LYS A 92 5.96 -19.83 -0.09
N TRP A 93 5.42 -19.21 0.97
CA TRP A 93 5.37 -17.76 1.11
C TRP A 93 6.55 -17.24 1.93
N PRO A 94 7.20 -16.15 1.49
CA PRO A 94 8.33 -15.57 2.20
C PRO A 94 7.99 -15.12 3.62
N ARG A 95 8.96 -15.23 4.53
CA ARG A 95 8.79 -14.78 5.93
C ARG A 95 8.72 -13.28 6.08
N ARG A 96 9.37 -12.54 5.19
CA ARG A 96 9.42 -11.08 5.27
C ARG A 96 8.58 -10.46 4.17
N LEU A 97 7.66 -9.59 4.57
CA LEU A 97 6.97 -8.66 3.70
C LEU A 97 7.75 -7.34 3.68
N VAL A 98 8.32 -6.97 2.54
CA VAL A 98 9.11 -5.75 2.35
C VAL A 98 8.31 -4.76 1.52
N TYR A 99 7.67 -3.79 2.16
CA TYR A 99 6.80 -2.81 1.53
C TYR A 99 7.60 -1.54 1.17
N CYS A 100 7.86 -1.35 -0.10
CA CYS A 100 8.69 -0.28 -0.65
C CYS A 100 7.83 0.82 -1.27
N LEU A 101 8.02 2.04 -0.81
CA LEU A 101 7.22 3.20 -1.17
C LEU A 101 8.09 4.36 -1.68
N PRO A 102 7.59 5.20 -2.61
CA PRO A 102 8.38 6.27 -3.20
C PRO A 102 8.66 7.43 -2.23
N MET A 103 7.81 7.63 -1.22
CA MET A 103 7.92 8.80 -0.34
C MET A 103 7.50 8.51 1.11
N ARG A 104 8.00 9.35 2.04
CA ARG A 104 7.84 9.18 3.49
C ARG A 104 6.39 9.23 3.97
N THR A 105 5.57 10.09 3.37
CA THR A 105 4.16 10.24 3.75
C THR A 105 3.38 8.95 3.55
N LEU A 106 3.64 8.24 2.44
CA LEU A 106 3.07 6.93 2.16
C LEU A 106 3.55 5.88 3.18
N VAL A 107 4.84 5.90 3.54
CA VAL A 107 5.40 4.99 4.56
C VAL A 107 4.67 5.14 5.90
N GLU A 108 4.47 6.39 6.36
CA GLU A 108 3.77 6.66 7.62
C GLU A 108 2.31 6.18 7.58
N GLN A 109 1.60 6.42 6.48
CA GLN A 109 0.21 6.00 6.30
C GLN A 109 0.07 4.48 6.22
N THR A 110 0.84 3.83 5.36
CA THR A 110 0.82 2.38 5.22
C THR A 110 1.17 1.68 6.52
N ARG A 111 2.11 2.25 7.30
CA ARG A 111 2.41 1.78 8.64
C ARG A 111 1.19 1.82 9.56
N ASP A 112 0.54 2.99 9.66
CA ASP A 112 -0.59 3.19 10.58
C ASP A 112 -1.75 2.23 10.23
N GLU A 113 -1.99 2.03 8.95
CA GLU A 113 -3.01 1.13 8.42
C GLU A 113 -2.70 -0.34 8.76
N ILE A 114 -1.50 -0.81 8.42
CA ILE A 114 -1.07 -2.19 8.71
C ILE A 114 -1.01 -2.44 10.22
N GLN A 115 -0.52 -1.48 11.01
CA GLN A 115 -0.50 -1.60 12.47
C GLN A 115 -1.92 -1.77 13.03
N GLY A 116 -2.88 -0.99 12.53
CA GLY A 116 -4.29 -1.12 12.93
C GLY A 116 -4.89 -2.48 12.59
N TRP A 117 -4.56 -3.05 11.43
CA TRP A 117 -5.01 -4.41 11.07
C TRP A 117 -4.37 -5.48 11.96
N LEU A 118 -3.07 -5.38 12.21
CA LEU A 118 -2.36 -6.33 13.07
C LEU A 118 -2.92 -6.35 14.50
N GLN A 119 -3.23 -5.17 15.06
CA GLN A 119 -3.83 -5.07 16.40
C GLN A 119 -5.20 -5.75 16.45
N LYS A 120 -6.09 -5.44 15.51
CA LYS A 120 -7.42 -6.06 15.43
C LYS A 120 -7.35 -7.57 15.22
N LEU A 121 -6.41 -8.05 14.39
CA LEU A 121 -6.22 -9.48 14.18
C LEU A 121 -5.63 -10.17 15.42
N ALA A 122 -4.70 -9.55 16.12
CA ALA A 122 -4.15 -10.10 17.36
C ALA A 122 -5.22 -10.19 18.46
N GLU A 123 -6.11 -9.19 18.56
CA GLU A 123 -7.27 -9.25 19.48
C GLU A 123 -8.25 -10.35 19.08
N ALA A 124 -8.51 -10.54 17.79
CA ALA A 124 -9.45 -11.54 17.28
C ALA A 124 -8.91 -12.97 17.33
N TYR A 125 -7.59 -13.15 17.34
CA TYR A 125 -6.90 -14.44 17.31
C TYR A 125 -5.79 -14.49 18.36
N PRO A 126 -6.12 -14.50 19.65
CA PRO A 126 -5.15 -14.39 20.76
C PRO A 126 -4.17 -15.56 20.83
N ASP A 127 -4.56 -16.74 20.35
CA ASP A 127 -3.74 -17.94 20.38
C ASP A 127 -2.69 -18.03 19.26
N ASN A 128 -2.71 -17.10 18.29
CA ASN A 128 -1.74 -17.08 17.20
C ASN A 128 -0.50 -16.28 17.60
N GLU A 129 0.56 -16.97 17.99
CA GLU A 129 1.82 -16.38 18.46
C GLU A 129 2.48 -15.45 17.43
N ASP A 130 2.45 -15.81 16.14
CA ASP A 130 3.04 -14.98 15.08
C ASP A 130 2.26 -13.67 14.89
N LEU A 131 0.93 -13.67 15.02
CA LEU A 131 0.13 -12.43 14.99
C LEU A 131 0.40 -11.56 16.21
N GLN A 132 0.47 -12.15 17.42
CA GLN A 132 0.80 -11.42 18.64
C GLN A 132 2.16 -10.73 18.50
N ARG A 133 3.16 -11.46 18.02
CA ARG A 133 4.49 -10.94 17.79
C ARG A 133 4.50 -9.82 16.71
N LEU A 134 3.83 -10.02 15.59
CA LEU A 134 3.72 -9.00 14.55
C LEU A 134 3.02 -7.74 15.07
N ALA A 135 1.95 -7.85 15.85
CA ALA A 135 1.26 -6.70 16.44
C ALA A 135 2.16 -5.91 17.41
N ALA A 136 3.04 -6.60 18.16
CA ALA A 136 3.96 -5.98 19.11
C ALA A 136 5.19 -5.33 18.42
N HIS A 137 5.74 -5.94 17.35
CA HIS A 137 7.04 -5.59 16.79
C HIS A 137 7.02 -5.16 15.31
N SER A 138 5.88 -5.16 14.66
CA SER A 138 5.72 -4.76 13.25
C SER A 138 4.60 -3.73 13.10
N PRO A 139 4.61 -2.91 12.04
CA PRO A 139 5.62 -2.80 10.98
C PRO A 139 6.90 -2.08 11.42
N ILE A 140 8.03 -2.56 10.94
CA ILE A 140 9.33 -1.94 11.17
C ILE A 140 9.58 -0.90 10.10
N ILE A 141 9.87 0.34 10.52
CA ILE A 141 10.02 1.47 9.61
C ILE A 141 11.47 1.68 9.23
N LEU A 142 11.75 1.67 7.92
CA LEU A 142 13.05 1.94 7.33
C LEU A 142 12.99 3.20 6.45
N MET A 143 13.15 4.36 7.07
CA MET A 143 13.22 5.66 6.37
C MET A 143 14.19 6.61 7.08
N GLY A 144 14.76 7.58 6.34
CA GLY A 144 15.71 8.54 6.90
C GLY A 144 15.06 9.46 7.95
N GLY A 145 15.84 9.85 8.98
CA GLY A 145 15.36 10.78 10.03
C GLY A 145 14.44 10.15 11.08
N VAL A 146 14.33 8.84 11.11
CA VAL A 146 13.68 8.09 12.18
C VAL A 146 14.76 7.55 13.09
N GLU A 147 14.74 7.89 14.37
CA GLU A 147 15.71 7.45 15.36
C GLU A 147 15.75 5.91 15.46
N ASN A 148 16.96 5.39 15.65
CA ASN A 148 17.21 3.96 15.82
C ASN A 148 16.69 3.51 17.19
N ASP A 149 15.47 3.04 17.21
CA ASP A 149 14.90 2.37 18.37
C ASP A 149 15.35 0.90 18.38
N ASP A 150 15.77 0.37 19.51
CA ASP A 150 16.27 -1.00 19.63
C ASP A 150 15.21 -2.06 19.23
N LEU A 151 13.93 -1.74 19.37
CA LEU A 151 12.80 -2.55 18.89
C LEU A 151 12.82 -2.77 17.36
N ARG A 152 13.53 -1.93 16.59
CA ARG A 152 13.64 -2.05 15.13
C ARG A 152 14.68 -3.06 14.66
N ARG A 153 15.45 -3.63 15.57
CA ARG A 153 16.48 -4.63 15.25
C ARG A 153 15.94 -6.05 15.30
N GLU A 154 14.74 -6.26 15.76
CA GLU A 154 14.22 -7.59 16.01
C GLU A 154 14.17 -8.48 14.76
N TRP A 155 13.84 -7.89 13.61
CA TRP A 155 13.76 -8.62 12.35
C TRP A 155 15.11 -9.14 11.81
N ASP A 156 16.22 -8.50 12.19
CA ASP A 156 17.56 -8.91 11.79
C ASP A 156 18.28 -9.73 12.89
N VAL A 157 17.80 -9.66 14.12
CA VAL A 157 18.25 -10.51 15.23
C VAL A 157 17.54 -11.85 15.22
N TYR A 158 16.25 -11.89 14.86
CA TYR A 158 15.44 -13.11 14.76
C TYR A 158 14.94 -13.33 13.32
N PRO A 159 15.85 -13.59 12.38
CA PRO A 159 15.52 -13.65 10.95
C PRO A 159 14.62 -14.84 10.57
N GLU A 160 14.47 -15.82 11.45
CA GLU A 160 13.59 -16.99 11.30
C GLU A 160 12.12 -16.66 11.57
N LYS A 161 11.81 -15.50 12.14
CA LYS A 161 10.45 -15.08 12.47
C LYS A 161 9.83 -14.25 11.34
N PRO A 162 8.50 -14.29 11.16
CA PRO A 162 7.81 -13.41 10.24
C PRO A 162 7.99 -11.94 10.62
N ALA A 163 8.19 -11.06 9.61
CA ALA A 163 8.34 -9.63 9.83
C ALA A 163 7.75 -8.81 8.67
N ILE A 164 7.23 -7.62 8.99
CA ILE A 164 6.78 -6.63 8.01
C ILE A 164 7.70 -5.42 8.08
N LEU A 165 8.39 -5.14 6.98
CA LEU A 165 9.29 -4.01 6.81
C LEU A 165 8.64 -3.00 5.87
N ILE A 166 8.53 -1.74 6.27
CA ILE A 166 8.01 -0.67 5.42
C ILE A 166 9.07 0.42 5.30
N GLY A 167 9.36 0.86 4.10
CA GLY A 167 10.37 1.89 3.94
C GLY A 167 10.31 2.64 2.62
N THR A 168 11.11 3.71 2.56
CA THR A 168 11.31 4.43 1.29
C THR A 168 12.20 3.63 0.37
N GLN A 169 11.99 3.80 -0.95
CA GLN A 169 12.80 3.14 -1.97
C GLN A 169 14.31 3.33 -1.75
N ASP A 170 14.75 4.54 -1.37
CA ASP A 170 16.18 4.82 -1.16
C ASP A 170 16.76 3.97 -0.02
N MET A 171 16.02 3.83 1.07
CA MET A 171 16.46 3.07 2.24
C MET A 171 16.45 1.57 2.00
N LEU A 172 15.41 1.06 1.37
CA LEU A 172 15.25 -0.38 1.15
C LEU A 172 16.16 -0.87 0.01
N LEU A 173 16.14 -0.19 -1.15
CA LEU A 173 16.96 -0.58 -2.29
C LEU A 173 18.46 -0.43 -2.02
N SER A 174 18.89 0.63 -1.31
CA SER A 174 20.31 0.78 -0.95
C SER A 174 20.81 -0.38 -0.08
N ARG A 175 20.00 -0.86 0.85
CA ARG A 175 20.33 -2.04 1.68
C ARG A 175 20.35 -3.32 0.88
N ALA A 176 19.40 -3.50 -0.04
CA ALA A 176 19.37 -4.63 -0.96
C ALA A 176 20.53 -4.61 -1.98
N LEU A 177 21.18 -3.47 -2.18
CA LEU A 177 22.39 -3.30 -2.99
C LEU A 177 23.70 -3.36 -2.17
N ASN A 178 23.65 -3.82 -0.92
CA ASN A 178 24.79 -3.84 -0.01
C ASN A 178 25.43 -2.44 0.20
N ARG A 179 24.60 -1.40 0.30
CA ARG A 179 25.04 0.01 0.49
C ARG A 179 24.51 0.66 1.77
N GLY A 180 23.54 0.08 2.42
CA GLY A 180 23.05 0.38 3.76
C GLY A 180 23.02 1.85 4.15
N TYR A 181 22.28 2.69 3.43
CA TYR A 181 22.18 4.12 3.74
C TYR A 181 21.76 4.35 5.19
N GLY A 182 22.52 5.21 5.92
CA GLY A 182 22.23 5.54 7.32
C GLY A 182 22.49 4.41 8.33
N MET A 183 23.33 3.43 8.01
CA MET A 183 23.69 2.34 8.93
C MET A 183 25.19 2.02 8.93
N SER A 184 25.66 1.33 9.97
CA SER A 184 27.03 0.83 10.09
C SER A 184 27.39 -0.10 8.95
N ARG A 185 28.59 0.06 8.37
CA ARG A 185 29.11 -0.79 7.28
C ARG A 185 29.18 -2.25 7.66
N ALA A 186 29.46 -2.57 8.91
CA ALA A 186 29.53 -3.96 9.41
C ALA A 186 28.20 -4.71 9.25
N ARG A 187 27.07 -4.00 9.19
CA ARG A 187 25.74 -4.60 9.05
C ARG A 187 25.25 -4.67 7.60
N TRP A 188 25.95 -4.07 6.63
CA TRP A 188 25.55 -4.07 5.23
C TRP A 188 25.34 -5.48 4.65
N PRO A 189 26.32 -6.42 4.81
CA PRO A 189 26.15 -7.77 4.27
C PRO A 189 24.97 -8.53 4.86
N MET A 190 24.69 -8.32 6.16
CA MET A 190 23.56 -8.95 6.83
C MET A 190 22.23 -8.47 6.25
N HIS A 191 22.02 -7.16 6.15
CA HIS A 191 20.80 -6.61 5.55
C HIS A 191 20.67 -6.95 4.06
N PHE A 192 21.80 -6.97 3.33
CA PHE A 192 21.83 -7.43 1.95
C PHE A 192 21.33 -8.86 1.84
N ALA A 193 21.84 -9.78 2.67
CA ALA A 193 21.42 -11.18 2.66
C ALA A 193 19.93 -11.33 3.02
N LEU A 194 19.48 -10.69 4.10
CA LEU A 194 18.11 -10.79 4.58
C LEU A 194 17.07 -10.20 3.61
N LEU A 195 17.41 -9.10 2.90
CA LEU A 195 16.51 -8.44 1.96
C LEU A 195 16.51 -9.08 0.55
N ASN A 196 17.50 -9.92 0.25
CA ASN A 196 17.56 -10.64 -1.02
C ASN A 196 17.14 -12.11 -0.92
N ASN A 197 16.83 -12.61 0.30
CA ASN A 197 16.36 -13.96 0.52
C ASN A 197 15.08 -13.95 1.35
N ASP A 198 14.15 -14.85 1.04
CA ASP A 198 12.92 -15.09 1.82
C ASP A 198 12.10 -13.80 2.04
N CYS A 199 11.92 -13.02 0.97
CA CYS A 199 11.19 -11.76 0.96
C CYS A 199 10.12 -11.71 -0.12
N LEU A 200 8.94 -11.24 0.24
CA LEU A 200 7.98 -10.67 -0.71
C LEU A 200 8.22 -9.16 -0.76
N TRP A 201 8.82 -8.70 -1.85
CA TRP A 201 8.95 -7.28 -2.13
C TRP A 201 7.67 -6.75 -2.73
N VAL A 202 7.17 -5.66 -2.18
CA VAL A 202 6.03 -4.91 -2.70
C VAL A 202 6.52 -3.54 -3.10
N MET A 203 6.55 -3.29 -4.40
CA MET A 203 6.90 -1.99 -4.99
C MET A 203 5.59 -1.26 -5.26
N ASP A 204 5.15 -0.39 -4.37
CA ASP A 204 3.86 0.30 -4.49
C ASP A 204 4.01 1.70 -5.12
N GLU A 205 3.00 2.11 -5.87
CA GLU A 205 2.98 3.34 -6.66
C GLU A 205 4.20 3.43 -7.60
N VAL A 206 4.48 2.34 -8.34
CA VAL A 206 5.69 2.24 -9.19
C VAL A 206 5.82 3.37 -10.22
N GLN A 207 4.72 4.01 -10.63
CA GLN A 207 4.75 5.17 -11.51
C GLN A 207 5.48 6.38 -10.90
N LEU A 208 5.58 6.46 -9.57
CA LEU A 208 6.25 7.54 -8.83
C LEU A 208 7.70 7.20 -8.46
N MET A 209 8.15 5.97 -8.66
CA MET A 209 9.47 5.50 -8.20
C MET A 209 10.64 5.85 -9.14
N GLY A 210 10.38 6.37 -10.35
CA GLY A 210 11.43 6.74 -11.28
C GLY A 210 12.40 5.58 -11.60
N ALA A 211 13.69 5.78 -11.38
CA ALA A 211 14.74 4.78 -11.60
C ALA A 211 14.69 3.60 -10.61
N GLY A 212 14.03 3.76 -9.45
CA GLY A 212 13.90 2.71 -8.44
C GLY A 212 13.21 1.45 -8.96
N VAL A 213 12.28 1.61 -9.91
CA VAL A 213 11.59 0.46 -10.54
C VAL A 213 12.57 -0.40 -11.35
N GLY A 214 13.44 0.24 -12.14
CA GLY A 214 14.49 -0.47 -12.89
C GLY A 214 15.46 -1.20 -11.97
N THR A 215 15.88 -0.54 -10.89
CA THR A 215 16.75 -1.16 -9.86
C THR A 215 16.06 -2.38 -9.21
N ALA A 216 14.76 -2.28 -8.88
CA ALA A 216 14.01 -3.40 -8.31
C ALA A 216 13.91 -4.58 -9.29
N ALA A 217 13.65 -4.29 -10.58
CA ALA A 217 13.59 -5.31 -11.63
C ALA A 217 14.95 -6.02 -11.84
N GLN A 218 16.06 -5.27 -11.80
CA GLN A 218 17.41 -5.86 -11.86
C GLN A 218 17.71 -6.72 -10.63
N LEU A 219 17.38 -6.25 -9.42
CA LEU A 219 17.53 -7.05 -8.21
C LEU A 219 16.69 -8.33 -8.24
N GLU A 220 15.49 -8.28 -8.78
CA GLU A 220 14.66 -9.47 -8.97
C GLU A 220 15.31 -10.46 -9.96
N ALA A 221 15.84 -9.95 -11.07
CA ALA A 221 16.55 -10.78 -12.04
C ALA A 221 17.77 -11.46 -11.39
N PHE A 222 18.58 -10.74 -10.60
CA PHE A 222 19.69 -11.31 -9.83
C PHE A 222 19.23 -12.38 -8.85
N ARG A 223 18.17 -12.15 -8.09
CA ARG A 223 17.60 -13.16 -7.17
C ARG A 223 17.17 -14.42 -7.90
N ASN A 224 16.64 -14.29 -9.11
CA ASN A 224 16.25 -15.41 -9.95
C ASN A 224 17.45 -16.16 -10.53
N GLU A 225 18.52 -15.46 -10.91
CA GLU A 225 19.76 -16.03 -11.44
C GLU A 225 20.54 -16.78 -10.35
N PHE A 226 20.66 -16.14 -9.18
CA PHE A 226 21.36 -16.72 -8.02
C PHE A 226 20.57 -17.79 -7.26
N LYS A 227 19.56 -18.39 -7.83
CA LYS A 227 18.89 -19.61 -7.30
C LYS A 227 19.85 -20.79 -7.07
N THR A 228 21.13 -20.59 -7.23
CA THR A 228 22.19 -21.56 -7.05
C THR A 228 22.57 -21.86 -5.60
N PHE A 229 21.90 -21.28 -4.61
CA PHE A 229 22.04 -21.81 -3.26
C PHE A 229 21.42 -23.21 -3.20
N PRO A 230 22.18 -24.22 -2.80
CA PRO A 230 21.72 -25.62 -2.82
C PRO A 230 20.40 -25.74 -2.09
N SER A 231 19.50 -26.52 -2.65
CA SER A 231 18.17 -26.85 -2.12
C SER A 231 18.14 -27.36 -0.68
N CYS A 232 19.30 -27.69 -0.12
CA CYS A 232 19.46 -28.13 1.28
C CYS A 232 19.32 -27.04 2.33
N LEU A 233 19.38 -25.74 1.97
CA LEU A 233 19.19 -24.62 2.88
C LEU A 233 17.84 -23.92 2.73
N SER A 234 16.84 -24.58 2.12
CA SER A 234 15.45 -24.09 2.00
C SER A 234 15.35 -22.58 1.72
N GLY A 235 16.19 -22.08 0.82
CA GLY A 235 16.09 -20.70 0.37
C GLY A 235 14.75 -20.48 -0.32
N LEU A 236 13.79 -19.93 0.38
CA LEU A 236 12.55 -19.50 -0.22
C LEU A 236 12.86 -18.40 -1.22
N PRO A 237 12.35 -18.49 -2.45
CA PRO A 237 12.63 -17.49 -3.47
C PRO A 237 12.09 -16.15 -3.02
N SER A 238 12.88 -15.10 -3.14
CA SER A 238 12.35 -13.75 -3.04
C SER A 238 11.52 -13.44 -4.27
N THR A 239 10.31 -12.95 -4.07
CA THR A 239 9.37 -12.57 -5.11
C THR A 239 9.10 -11.07 -5.06
N THR A 240 8.64 -10.48 -6.18
CA THR A 240 8.36 -9.05 -6.25
C THR A 240 6.98 -8.80 -6.83
N TRP A 241 6.17 -8.04 -6.11
CA TRP A 241 4.88 -7.53 -6.56
C TRP A 241 5.01 -6.05 -6.87
N TYR A 242 4.75 -5.69 -8.12
CA TYR A 242 4.71 -4.31 -8.59
C TYR A 242 3.28 -3.84 -8.63
N LEU A 243 2.92 -2.81 -7.87
CA LEU A 243 1.58 -2.26 -7.80
C LEU A 243 1.49 -0.96 -8.56
N SER A 244 0.52 -0.88 -9.47
CA SER A 244 0.28 0.31 -10.26
C SER A 244 -1.21 0.46 -10.59
N ALA A 245 -1.66 1.71 -10.70
CA ALA A 245 -2.96 2.01 -11.27
C ALA A 245 -2.97 1.86 -12.81
N THR A 246 -1.79 1.86 -13.44
CA THR A 246 -1.60 1.75 -14.89
C THR A 246 -0.54 0.68 -15.19
N ALA A 247 -0.89 -0.30 -16.02
CA ALA A 247 0.02 -1.37 -16.44
C ALA A 247 1.07 -0.86 -17.43
N ASN A 248 2.08 -0.12 -16.95
CA ASN A 248 3.22 0.27 -17.80
C ASN A 248 4.40 -0.66 -17.56
N LEU A 249 4.55 -1.65 -18.45
CA LEU A 249 5.66 -2.62 -18.42
C LEU A 249 6.99 -2.04 -18.89
N ASP A 250 7.02 -0.88 -19.56
CA ASP A 250 8.24 -0.38 -20.21
C ASP A 250 9.34 -0.08 -19.18
N ARG A 251 8.99 0.36 -17.99
CA ARG A 251 9.94 0.61 -16.90
C ARG A 251 10.50 -0.66 -16.27
N LEU A 252 9.84 -1.81 -16.46
CA LEU A 252 10.30 -3.11 -15.99
C LEU A 252 11.18 -3.83 -17.00
N LYS A 253 11.20 -3.37 -18.26
CA LYS A 253 12.02 -3.94 -19.33
C LYS A 253 13.49 -3.58 -19.15
N THR A 254 14.17 -4.25 -18.25
CA THR A 254 15.62 -4.15 -18.10
C THR A 254 16.32 -5.17 -19.00
N ARG A 255 17.65 -5.03 -19.19
CA ARG A 255 18.44 -5.96 -20.01
C ARG A 255 18.38 -7.38 -19.46
N GLU A 256 18.27 -7.53 -18.16
CA GLU A 256 18.21 -8.79 -17.43
C GLU A 256 16.82 -9.43 -17.54
N TRP A 257 15.80 -8.64 -17.80
CA TRP A 257 14.39 -9.05 -17.82
C TRP A 257 13.94 -9.47 -19.24
N ARG A 258 14.58 -10.49 -19.82
CA ARG A 258 14.43 -10.84 -21.24
C ARG A 258 13.35 -11.88 -21.54
N ASN A 259 12.74 -12.57 -20.56
CA ASN A 259 11.81 -13.67 -20.80
C ASN A 259 10.41 -13.18 -21.17
N LYS A 260 10.10 -13.24 -22.46
CA LYS A 260 8.76 -12.91 -23.03
C LYS A 260 7.65 -13.85 -22.52
N GLU A 261 7.97 -15.08 -22.14
CA GLU A 261 7.01 -16.09 -21.68
C GLU A 261 6.41 -15.82 -20.30
N ARG A 262 7.04 -14.97 -19.49
CA ARG A 262 6.52 -14.53 -18.18
C ARG A 262 5.38 -13.52 -18.27
N HIS A 263 5.12 -12.90 -19.41
CA HIS A 263 4.20 -11.78 -19.52
C HIS A 263 2.74 -12.14 -19.20
N ALA A 264 2.21 -13.27 -19.66
CA ALA A 264 0.80 -13.62 -19.50
C ALA A 264 0.40 -13.94 -18.04
N THR A 265 1.28 -14.65 -17.31
CA THR A 265 1.04 -15.00 -15.90
C THR A 265 1.54 -13.95 -14.92
N PHE A 266 2.35 -13.01 -15.39
CA PHE A 266 2.95 -11.96 -14.58
C PHE A 266 1.98 -10.79 -14.33
N ILE A 267 1.13 -10.45 -15.30
CA ILE A 267 0.17 -9.36 -15.15
C ILE A 267 -1.08 -9.89 -14.45
N PHE A 268 -1.39 -9.30 -13.31
CA PHE A 268 -2.60 -9.58 -12.55
C PHE A 268 -3.54 -8.36 -12.64
N GLU A 269 -4.73 -8.58 -13.18
CA GLU A 269 -5.72 -7.53 -13.42
C GLU A 269 -7.07 -7.87 -12.76
N LEU A 270 -7.92 -6.85 -12.71
CA LEU A 270 -9.33 -7.03 -12.36
C LEU A 270 -10.04 -7.94 -13.36
N SER A 271 -10.98 -8.72 -12.88
CA SER A 271 -11.89 -9.50 -13.72
C SER A 271 -12.77 -8.58 -14.59
N ALA A 272 -13.39 -9.16 -15.63
CA ALA A 272 -14.28 -8.41 -16.51
C ALA A 272 -15.47 -7.76 -15.75
N ASP A 273 -15.95 -8.43 -14.71
CA ASP A 273 -17.06 -7.92 -13.90
C ASP A 273 -16.61 -6.84 -12.92
N GLU A 274 -15.44 -6.96 -12.31
CA GLU A 274 -14.86 -5.91 -11.48
C GLU A 274 -14.56 -4.63 -12.28
N LYS A 275 -14.16 -4.75 -13.54
CA LYS A 275 -13.94 -3.60 -14.44
C LYS A 275 -15.23 -2.82 -14.75
N LYS A 276 -16.40 -3.41 -14.54
CA LYS A 276 -17.71 -2.76 -14.71
C LYS A 276 -18.21 -2.03 -13.47
N THR A 277 -17.49 -2.11 -12.35
CA THR A 277 -17.93 -1.46 -11.11
C THR A 277 -17.96 0.06 -11.22
N ALA A 278 -18.81 0.72 -10.45
CA ALA A 278 -18.97 2.17 -10.45
C ALA A 278 -17.65 2.94 -10.19
N VAL A 279 -16.78 2.38 -9.37
CA VAL A 279 -15.47 2.98 -9.06
C VAL A 279 -14.57 3.02 -10.30
N VAL A 280 -14.56 1.96 -11.11
CA VAL A 280 -13.74 1.86 -12.33
C VAL A 280 -14.35 2.64 -13.49
N CYS A 281 -15.69 2.62 -13.61
CA CYS A 281 -16.42 3.25 -14.72
C CYS A 281 -16.83 4.70 -14.45
N ALA A 282 -16.38 5.33 -13.36
CA ALA A 282 -16.74 6.70 -13.04
C ALA A 282 -16.35 7.67 -14.15
N LYS A 283 -17.36 8.33 -14.76
CA LYS A 283 -17.14 9.37 -15.77
C LYS A 283 -16.65 10.64 -15.09
N LYS A 284 -15.52 11.17 -15.57
CA LYS A 284 -14.97 12.46 -15.12
C LYS A 284 -15.08 13.45 -16.28
N THR A 285 -15.63 14.63 -16.02
CA THR A 285 -15.62 15.74 -16.97
C THR A 285 -14.37 16.57 -16.72
N LEU A 286 -13.63 16.91 -17.80
CA LEU A 286 -12.47 17.78 -17.76
C LEU A 286 -12.86 19.14 -18.36
N ASP A 287 -12.61 20.21 -17.60
CA ASP A 287 -12.83 21.59 -18.01
C ASP A 287 -11.49 22.34 -17.97
N LEU A 288 -10.96 22.69 -19.14
CA LEU A 288 -9.68 23.36 -19.28
C LEU A 288 -9.86 24.89 -19.23
N ARG A 289 -9.05 25.58 -18.45
CA ARG A 289 -9.01 27.03 -18.29
C ARG A 289 -7.67 27.59 -18.81
N PRO A 290 -7.47 27.72 -20.12
CA PRO A 290 -6.22 28.24 -20.63
C PRO A 290 -6.02 29.71 -20.19
N ASN A 291 -4.77 30.05 -19.86
CA ASN A 291 -4.36 31.42 -19.50
C ASN A 291 -4.92 32.00 -18.18
N LYS A 292 -5.58 31.22 -17.34
CA LYS A 292 -5.96 31.64 -15.99
C LYS A 292 -4.97 31.12 -14.95
N LYS A 293 -4.53 31.99 -14.05
CA LYS A 293 -3.80 31.56 -12.85
C LYS A 293 -4.79 31.05 -11.81
N MET A 294 -4.33 30.13 -10.95
CA MET A 294 -5.19 29.55 -9.91
C MET A 294 -5.66 30.62 -8.92
N GLU A 295 -4.85 31.63 -8.65
CA GLU A 295 -5.19 32.74 -7.78
C GLU A 295 -6.36 33.60 -8.31
N ASP A 296 -6.52 33.67 -9.65
CA ASP A 296 -7.62 34.38 -10.30
C ASP A 296 -8.93 33.59 -10.30
N CYS A 297 -8.90 32.34 -9.85
CA CYS A 297 -10.05 31.44 -9.84
C CYS A 297 -10.74 31.36 -8.46
N VAL A 298 -10.33 32.11 -7.44
CA VAL A 298 -10.85 32.00 -6.06
C VAL A 298 -12.38 32.10 -6.02
N GLY A 299 -12.97 33.14 -6.63
CA GLY A 299 -14.42 33.30 -6.70
C GLY A 299 -15.14 32.15 -7.39
N GLU A 300 -14.55 31.62 -8.51
CA GLU A 300 -15.12 30.49 -9.26
C GLU A 300 -15.03 29.18 -8.45
N ILE A 301 -13.93 28.97 -7.71
CA ILE A 301 -13.75 27.81 -6.80
C ILE A 301 -14.84 27.80 -5.74
N ILE A 302 -15.05 28.95 -5.08
CA ILE A 302 -16.05 29.09 -4.02
C ILE A 302 -17.46 28.92 -4.60
N GLN A 303 -17.78 29.61 -5.71
CA GLN A 303 -19.09 29.50 -6.34
C GLN A 303 -19.45 28.07 -6.75
N ARG A 304 -18.52 27.35 -7.36
CA ARG A 304 -18.75 25.94 -7.73
C ARG A 304 -18.87 25.02 -6.53
N HIS A 305 -18.10 25.30 -5.48
CA HIS A 305 -18.22 24.57 -4.22
C HIS A 305 -19.61 24.78 -3.57
N ASP A 306 -20.07 26.04 -3.49
CA ASP A 306 -21.37 26.38 -2.92
C ASP A 306 -22.53 25.76 -3.72
N ALA A 307 -22.47 25.84 -5.06
CA ALA A 307 -23.46 25.22 -5.93
C ALA A 307 -23.53 23.70 -5.72
N LEU A 308 -22.39 23.04 -5.52
CA LEU A 308 -22.34 21.62 -5.22
C LEU A 308 -22.88 21.31 -3.83
N ALA A 309 -22.53 22.10 -2.81
CA ALA A 309 -22.97 21.93 -1.43
C ALA A 309 -24.49 22.08 -1.28
N ALA A 310 -25.08 22.98 -2.06
CA ALA A 310 -26.53 23.17 -2.11
C ALA A 310 -27.28 21.93 -2.65
N GLY A 311 -26.68 21.22 -3.62
CA GLY A 311 -27.28 20.02 -4.19
C GLY A 311 -26.86 18.70 -3.52
N LYS A 312 -25.70 18.68 -2.88
CA LYS A 312 -25.12 17.49 -2.23
C LYS A 312 -24.41 17.91 -0.93
N PRO A 313 -25.10 17.83 0.20
CA PRO A 313 -24.46 18.12 1.49
C PRO A 313 -23.28 17.19 1.75
N LEU A 314 -22.35 17.61 2.59
CA LEU A 314 -21.12 16.88 2.94
C LEU A 314 -20.16 16.67 1.76
N CYS A 315 -20.14 17.60 0.81
CA CYS A 315 -19.21 17.55 -0.33
C CYS A 315 -17.82 18.11 0.01
N SER A 316 -16.81 17.68 -0.74
CA SER A 316 -15.49 18.29 -0.69
C SER A 316 -14.98 18.68 -2.07
N SER A 317 -14.24 19.78 -2.12
CA SER A 317 -13.51 20.27 -3.29
C SER A 317 -12.01 20.25 -2.98
N LEU A 318 -11.23 19.73 -3.91
CA LEU A 318 -9.77 19.64 -3.81
C LEU A 318 -9.13 20.60 -4.81
N VAL A 319 -8.19 21.41 -4.35
CA VAL A 319 -7.40 22.33 -5.19
C VAL A 319 -5.93 22.00 -5.04
N ILE A 320 -5.28 21.59 -6.13
CA ILE A 320 -3.86 21.21 -6.15
C ILE A 320 -3.04 22.30 -6.83
N CYS A 321 -2.07 22.83 -6.10
CA CYS A 321 -1.10 23.82 -6.59
C CYS A 321 0.28 23.17 -6.77
N ASN A 322 1.02 23.59 -7.79
CA ASN A 322 2.35 23.06 -8.08
C ASN A 322 3.42 23.47 -7.04
N THR A 323 3.20 24.55 -6.29
CA THR A 323 4.15 25.02 -5.28
C THR A 323 3.48 25.35 -3.94
N VAL A 324 4.26 25.20 -2.85
CA VAL A 324 3.79 25.55 -1.50
C VAL A 324 3.44 27.04 -1.40
N LYS A 325 4.21 27.92 -2.07
CA LYS A 325 3.95 29.37 -2.07
C LYS A 325 2.55 29.69 -2.64
N ARG A 326 2.20 29.06 -3.78
CA ARG A 326 0.89 29.23 -4.40
C ARG A 326 -0.23 28.62 -3.56
N ALA A 327 -0.03 27.45 -3.00
CA ALA A 327 -1.01 26.80 -2.13
C ALA A 327 -1.33 27.68 -0.90
N VAL A 328 -0.32 28.28 -0.25
CA VAL A 328 -0.51 29.18 0.88
C VAL A 328 -1.21 30.47 0.45
N ALA A 329 -0.81 31.08 -0.68
CA ALA A 329 -1.46 32.30 -1.20
C ALA A 329 -2.93 32.06 -1.52
N LEU A 330 -3.23 30.95 -2.21
CA LEU A 330 -4.61 30.58 -2.55
C LEU A 330 -5.46 30.28 -1.31
N TYR A 331 -4.90 29.54 -0.34
CA TYR A 331 -5.57 29.27 0.93
C TYR A 331 -5.97 30.57 1.63
N ASN A 332 -5.03 31.51 1.76
CA ASN A 332 -5.30 32.81 2.40
C ASN A 332 -6.36 33.61 1.63
N ALA A 333 -6.30 33.61 0.29
CA ALA A 333 -7.29 34.29 -0.53
C ALA A 333 -8.70 33.69 -0.36
N ILE A 334 -8.82 32.36 -0.33
CA ILE A 334 -10.11 31.68 -0.07
C ILE A 334 -10.62 31.99 1.33
N VAL A 335 -9.78 31.93 2.36
CA VAL A 335 -10.16 32.23 3.74
C VAL A 335 -10.63 33.67 3.88
N ASN A 336 -9.93 34.63 3.26
CA ASN A 336 -10.31 36.05 3.29
C ASN A 336 -11.67 36.29 2.62
N GLU A 337 -11.91 35.70 1.45
CA GLU A 337 -13.18 35.81 0.72
C GLU A 337 -14.37 35.20 1.49
N LEU A 338 -14.08 34.20 2.32
CA LEU A 338 -15.09 33.53 3.15
C LEU A 338 -15.29 34.19 4.53
N THR A 339 -14.55 35.25 4.88
CA THR A 339 -14.55 35.77 6.25
C THR A 339 -15.95 36.20 6.69
N ASP A 340 -16.72 36.87 5.84
CA ASP A 340 -18.04 37.43 6.15
C ASP A 340 -19.21 36.50 5.85
N LYS A 341 -18.95 35.23 5.41
CA LYS A 341 -20.01 34.25 5.18
C LYS A 341 -20.48 33.60 6.50
N GLU A 342 -21.79 33.61 6.76
CA GLU A 342 -22.38 32.91 7.90
C GLU A 342 -22.23 31.39 7.82
N ASN A 343 -22.47 30.80 6.66
CA ASN A 343 -22.35 29.35 6.41
C ASN A 343 -21.14 29.06 5.50
N LYS A 344 -19.94 29.04 6.09
CA LYS A 344 -18.70 28.87 5.35
C LYS A 344 -18.21 27.41 5.37
N PRO A 345 -17.66 26.91 4.25
CA PRO A 345 -17.02 25.61 4.21
C PRO A 345 -15.76 25.61 5.09
N GLN A 346 -15.40 24.43 5.58
CA GLN A 346 -14.11 24.23 6.24
C GLN A 346 -12.99 24.31 5.19
N VAL A 347 -12.00 25.19 5.38
CA VAL A 347 -10.84 25.27 4.49
C VAL A 347 -9.64 24.64 5.17
N LEU A 348 -8.99 23.68 4.49
CA LEU A 348 -7.79 22.99 4.97
C LEU A 348 -6.62 23.27 4.02
N LEU A 349 -5.41 23.41 4.58
CA LEU A 349 -4.17 23.55 3.82
C LEU A 349 -3.26 22.37 4.08
N LEU A 350 -2.72 21.76 2.99
CA LEU A 350 -1.86 20.58 3.04
C LEU A 350 -0.62 20.75 2.15
N HIS A 351 0.57 20.70 2.74
CA HIS A 351 1.82 20.74 1.98
C HIS A 351 3.01 20.07 2.71
N SER A 352 4.10 19.83 2.02
CA SER A 352 5.28 19.10 2.54
C SER A 352 6.06 19.83 3.64
N ARG A 353 5.95 21.15 3.76
CA ARG A 353 6.72 21.97 4.72
C ARG A 353 6.17 21.98 6.16
N PHE A 354 4.99 21.41 6.38
CA PHE A 354 4.50 21.23 7.74
C PHE A 354 5.40 20.31 8.55
N ARG A 355 5.60 20.61 9.83
CA ARG A 355 6.32 19.75 10.76
C ARG A 355 5.56 18.43 10.96
N ARG A 356 6.24 17.41 11.48
CA ARG A 356 5.66 16.06 11.61
C ARG A 356 4.35 16.05 12.41
N TYR A 357 4.29 16.77 13.54
CA TYR A 357 3.08 16.84 14.36
C TYR A 357 1.96 17.60 13.67
N GLU A 358 2.26 18.73 12.98
CA GLU A 358 1.29 19.51 12.21
C GLU A 358 0.69 18.70 11.07
N ARG A 359 1.50 17.93 10.35
CA ARG A 359 1.01 17.00 9.32
C ARG A 359 0.06 15.95 9.88
N ARG A 360 0.34 15.43 11.09
CA ARG A 360 -0.54 14.49 11.78
C ARG A 360 -1.87 15.14 12.13
N GLU A 361 -1.83 16.37 12.64
CA GLU A 361 -3.04 17.15 12.96
C GLU A 361 -3.87 17.45 11.71
N GLN A 362 -3.26 17.88 10.62
CA GLN A 362 -3.94 18.11 9.34
C GLN A 362 -4.57 16.82 8.80
N ARG A 363 -3.89 15.70 8.91
CA ARG A 363 -4.43 14.39 8.53
C ARG A 363 -5.63 14.00 9.39
N ASN A 364 -5.55 14.22 10.70
CA ASN A 364 -6.67 13.99 11.61
C ASN A 364 -7.88 14.88 11.25
N ASN A 365 -7.63 16.13 10.86
CA ASN A 365 -8.68 17.06 10.43
C ASN A 365 -9.35 16.61 9.12
N LEU A 366 -8.61 15.96 8.22
CA LEU A 366 -9.18 15.34 7.02
C LEU A 366 -10.12 14.18 7.35
N GLY A 367 -9.78 13.36 8.34
CA GLY A 367 -10.60 12.23 8.81
C GLY A 367 -11.85 12.62 9.58
N LYS A 368 -11.98 13.88 10.02
CA LYS A 368 -13.19 14.36 10.70
C LYS A 368 -14.40 14.41 9.75
N PRO A 369 -15.63 14.28 10.25
CA PRO A 369 -16.84 14.47 9.44
C PRO A 369 -16.81 15.79 8.68
N ILE A 370 -17.29 15.78 7.45
CA ILE A 370 -17.38 17.00 6.62
C ILE A 370 -18.53 17.86 7.15
N PRO A 371 -18.33 19.16 7.37
CA PRO A 371 -19.39 20.07 7.82
C PRO A 371 -20.53 20.16 6.77
N PRO A 372 -21.74 20.61 7.17
CA PRO A 372 -22.87 20.79 6.25
C PRO A 372 -22.54 21.70 5.05
N ALA A 373 -21.77 22.77 5.28
CA ALA A 373 -21.32 23.70 4.23
C ALA A 373 -20.20 23.12 3.33
N GLY A 374 -19.77 21.87 3.57
CA GLY A 374 -18.72 21.22 2.81
C GLY A 374 -17.30 21.57 3.30
N ARG A 375 -16.34 21.11 2.51
CA ARG A 375 -14.89 21.29 2.79
C ARG A 375 -14.14 21.64 1.52
N ILE A 376 -13.28 22.64 1.57
CA ILE A 376 -12.34 23.00 0.52
C ILE A 376 -10.94 22.63 1.01
N ILE A 377 -10.22 21.82 0.26
CA ILE A 377 -8.86 21.38 0.57
C ILE A 377 -7.93 22.03 -0.44
N VAL A 378 -7.01 22.86 0.02
CA VAL A 378 -5.93 23.43 -0.78
C VAL A 378 -4.66 22.65 -0.49
N ALA A 379 -4.03 22.08 -1.50
CA ALA A 379 -2.89 21.20 -1.32
C ALA A 379 -1.82 21.37 -2.39
N THR A 380 -0.64 20.87 -2.13
CA THR A 380 0.34 20.55 -3.16
C THR A 380 0.24 19.08 -3.52
N GLN A 381 1.04 18.61 -4.48
CA GLN A 381 1.12 17.19 -4.89
C GLN A 381 1.33 16.17 -3.76
N VAL A 382 1.61 16.61 -2.54
CA VAL A 382 1.66 15.76 -1.33
C VAL A 382 0.36 14.98 -1.10
N ILE A 383 -0.78 15.52 -1.56
CA ILE A 383 -2.08 14.86 -1.41
C ILE A 383 -2.32 13.76 -2.45
N GLU A 384 -1.60 13.79 -3.58
CA GLU A 384 -1.72 12.77 -4.64
C GLU A 384 -1.24 11.40 -4.16
N ALA A 385 -0.37 11.39 -3.17
CA ALA A 385 0.22 10.19 -2.63
C ALA A 385 -0.12 10.09 -1.13
N GLY A 386 -1.04 9.21 -0.78
CA GLY A 386 -1.26 8.81 0.59
C GLY A 386 -2.43 9.44 1.32
N VAL A 387 -3.38 10.03 0.62
CA VAL A 387 -4.62 10.47 1.23
C VAL A 387 -5.80 9.93 0.41
N ASP A 388 -6.53 8.98 1.00
CA ASP A 388 -7.75 8.47 0.38
C ASP A 388 -8.88 9.47 0.64
N ILE A 389 -9.10 10.36 -0.32
CA ILE A 389 -10.14 11.38 -0.25
C ILE A 389 -11.02 11.30 -1.50
N SER A 390 -12.30 11.09 -1.28
CA SER A 390 -13.30 11.24 -2.33
C SER A 390 -13.71 12.70 -2.44
N ASN A 391 -13.33 13.36 -3.53
CA ASN A 391 -13.71 14.75 -3.81
C ASN A 391 -14.69 14.80 -4.98
N ALA A 392 -15.64 15.72 -4.88
CA ALA A 392 -16.62 15.92 -5.94
C ALA A 392 -16.09 16.84 -7.06
N ILE A 393 -15.20 17.79 -6.72
CA ILE A 393 -14.54 18.70 -7.67
C ILE A 393 -13.03 18.66 -7.42
N LEU A 394 -12.27 18.60 -8.49
CA LEU A 394 -10.82 18.73 -8.49
C LEU A 394 -10.40 19.90 -9.36
N TRP A 395 -9.63 20.81 -8.77
CA TRP A 395 -8.92 21.87 -9.46
C TRP A 395 -7.43 21.56 -9.45
N THR A 396 -6.77 21.66 -10.58
CA THR A 396 -5.32 21.42 -10.62
C THR A 396 -4.64 22.36 -11.61
N GLU A 397 -3.45 22.79 -11.27
CA GLU A 397 -2.58 23.49 -12.22
C GLU A 397 -2.00 22.46 -13.19
N VAL A 398 -2.03 22.78 -14.48
CA VAL A 398 -1.29 22.04 -15.49
C VAL A 398 0.17 22.49 -15.41
N ALA A 399 1.10 21.53 -15.34
CA ALA A 399 2.53 21.79 -15.25
C ALA A 399 3.11 22.26 -16.59
#